data_80a0bdc48a5a9e3861a3f31b1e5900a7
#
_entry.id   80a0bdc48a5a9e3861a3f31b1e5900a7
#
_cell.length_a   1.000
_cell.length_b   1.000
_cell.length_c   1.000
_cell.angle_alpha   90.00
_cell.angle_beta   90.00
_cell.angle_gamma   90.00
#
_symmetry.space_group_name_H-M   'P 1'
#
loop_
_entity.id
_entity.type
_entity.pdbx_description
1 polymer ?
#
loop_
_entity_poly.entity_id
_entity_poly.type
_entity_poly.pdbx_seq_one_letter_code
_entity_poly.pdbx_strand_id
1 'polypeptide(L)'
;PWRAIRAGKQLSDSKGASAALSTEVAIMAVHRAMAGFIGPKDIFRNPEAIFRQLEPTKDHSHSPFDIVLSKSGDDFAVMQMHFKLGLYEHQSASAIDGLINMISEHTDAILDGGNADNISKIKITSYEPAYGIIGDPAKRNPTTRQSADHSMVYIISSILRKALEKHENIKAEHTIEDLWKYLMLLPVDYGKNALFN
;
A
#
# COMPACT_ATOMS: atom_id res chain seq x y z
N PRO A 1 -3.47 9.59 -17.41
CA PRO A 1 -3.13 9.12 -16.07
C PRO A 1 -4.22 8.23 -15.52
N TRP A 2 -3.86 7.02 -15.18
CA TRP A 2 -4.73 6.02 -14.62
C TRP A 2 -4.85 6.25 -13.11
N ARG A 3 -5.97 6.75 -12.66
CA ARG A 3 -6.26 6.83 -11.23
C ARG A 3 -7.37 5.86 -10.88
N ALA A 4 -7.05 4.81 -10.15
CA ALA A 4 -8.04 3.87 -9.66
C ALA A 4 -8.97 4.53 -8.63
N ILE A 5 -10.23 4.14 -8.61
CA ILE A 5 -11.17 4.49 -7.54
C ILE A 5 -10.67 3.88 -6.24
N ARG A 6 -10.60 4.66 -5.15
CA ARG A 6 -9.95 4.25 -3.90
C ARG A 6 -10.90 4.12 -2.72
N ALA A 7 -11.94 4.94 -2.66
CA ALA A 7 -12.84 5.01 -1.52
C ALA A 7 -14.27 4.58 -1.90
N GLY A 8 -15.00 4.01 -0.94
CA GLY A 8 -16.40 3.62 -1.08
C GLY A 8 -16.68 2.48 -2.05
N LYS A 9 -15.66 1.83 -2.61
CA LYS A 9 -15.78 0.78 -3.63
C LYS A 9 -14.74 -0.32 -3.43
N GLN A 10 -15.04 -1.50 -3.95
CA GLN A 10 -14.03 -2.56 -4.11
C GLN A 10 -12.99 -2.13 -5.15
N LEU A 11 -11.73 -2.46 -4.90
CA LEU A 11 -10.62 -2.14 -5.79
C LEU A 11 -10.49 -3.20 -6.87
N SER A 12 -10.09 -2.76 -8.07
CA SER A 12 -9.77 -3.63 -9.20
C SER A 12 -8.25 -3.73 -9.38
N ASP A 13 -7.81 -4.62 -10.26
CA ASP A 13 -6.40 -4.81 -10.62
C ASP A 13 -5.74 -3.55 -11.16
N SER A 14 -6.53 -2.61 -11.70
CA SER A 14 -6.03 -1.31 -12.15
C SER A 14 -5.35 -0.50 -11.02
N LYS A 15 -5.69 -0.76 -9.75
CA LYS A 15 -5.03 -0.11 -8.60
C LYS A 15 -3.57 -0.55 -8.50
N GLY A 16 -3.29 -1.84 -8.57
CA GLY A 16 -1.92 -2.38 -8.55
C GLY A 16 -1.15 -2.10 -9.83
N ALA A 17 -1.82 -2.13 -10.98
CA ALA A 17 -1.19 -1.92 -12.29
C ALA A 17 -0.94 -0.45 -12.64
N SER A 18 -1.59 0.52 -11.95
CA SER A 18 -1.60 1.93 -12.38
C SER A 18 -0.21 2.57 -12.51
N ALA A 19 0.71 2.29 -11.59
CA ALA A 19 2.07 2.82 -11.65
C ALA A 19 2.87 2.19 -12.79
N ALA A 20 2.75 0.87 -12.98
CA ALA A 20 3.43 0.17 -14.07
C ALA A 20 2.96 0.66 -15.45
N LEU A 21 1.66 0.80 -15.66
CA LEU A 21 1.10 1.34 -16.91
C LEU A 21 1.55 2.78 -17.15
N SER A 22 1.61 3.62 -16.12
CA SER A 22 2.09 5.00 -16.25
C SER A 22 3.58 5.04 -16.62
N THR A 23 4.38 4.15 -16.05
CA THR A 23 5.81 4.04 -16.35
C THR A 23 6.04 3.57 -17.79
N GLU A 24 5.28 2.59 -18.25
CA GLU A 24 5.33 2.11 -19.64
C GLU A 24 5.08 3.27 -20.63
N VAL A 25 4.01 4.03 -20.41
CA VAL A 25 3.69 5.21 -21.26
C VAL A 25 4.79 6.27 -21.19
N ALA A 26 5.38 6.50 -20.03
CA ALA A 26 6.48 7.45 -19.87
C ALA A 26 7.72 7.02 -20.67
N ILE A 27 8.11 5.74 -20.60
CA ILE A 27 9.23 5.20 -21.38
C ILE A 27 8.96 5.29 -22.88
N MET A 28 7.76 4.94 -23.32
CA MET A 28 7.37 5.10 -24.73
C MET A 28 7.44 6.57 -25.20
N ALA A 29 7.03 7.51 -24.35
CA ALA A 29 7.12 8.93 -24.67
C ALA A 29 8.57 9.39 -24.82
N VAL A 30 9.47 8.93 -23.96
CA VAL A 30 10.92 9.21 -24.07
C VAL A 30 11.47 8.64 -25.36
N HIS A 31 11.17 7.41 -25.74
CA HIS A 31 11.63 6.81 -26.99
C HIS A 31 11.15 7.59 -28.21
N ARG A 32 9.89 8.05 -28.20
CA ARG A 32 9.36 8.90 -29.28
C ARG A 32 10.09 10.24 -29.38
N ALA A 33 10.35 10.88 -28.24
CA ALA A 33 11.11 12.12 -28.20
C ALA A 33 12.55 11.95 -28.73
N MET A 34 13.21 10.86 -28.35
CA MET A 34 14.55 10.50 -28.87
C MET A 34 14.52 10.25 -30.39
N ALA A 35 13.42 9.76 -30.93
CA ALA A 35 13.21 9.58 -32.37
C ALA A 35 12.77 10.88 -33.10
N GLY A 36 12.77 12.01 -32.43
CA GLY A 36 12.45 13.32 -33.02
C GLY A 36 10.98 13.75 -32.94
N PHE A 37 10.14 13.03 -32.19
CA PHE A 37 8.78 13.48 -31.95
C PHE A 37 8.76 14.74 -31.09
N ILE A 38 8.11 15.79 -31.58
CA ILE A 38 7.99 17.07 -30.88
C ILE A 38 6.57 17.18 -30.31
N GLY A 39 6.47 17.19 -28.99
CA GLY A 39 5.22 17.41 -28.28
C GLY A 39 4.86 18.92 -28.15
N PRO A 40 3.67 19.23 -27.62
CA PRO A 40 3.28 20.59 -27.34
C PRO A 40 4.18 21.23 -26.27
N LYS A 41 4.43 22.54 -26.43
CA LYS A 41 5.22 23.30 -25.47
C LYS A 41 4.39 23.61 -24.22
N ASP A 42 5.07 23.69 -23.10
CA ASP A 42 4.55 24.22 -21.84
C ASP A 42 3.21 23.63 -21.37
N ILE A 43 3.08 22.31 -21.46
CA ILE A 43 1.86 21.59 -21.08
C ILE A 43 1.44 21.78 -19.62
N PHE A 44 2.34 22.20 -18.74
CA PHE A 44 2.07 22.40 -17.32
C PHE A 44 1.52 23.80 -17.00
N ARG A 45 1.81 24.82 -17.84
CA ARG A 45 1.40 26.21 -17.62
C ARG A 45 0.36 26.73 -18.61
N ASN A 46 0.28 26.08 -19.76
CA ASN A 46 -0.68 26.48 -20.79
C ASN A 46 -2.12 26.40 -20.25
N PRO A 47 -2.94 27.49 -20.35
CA PRO A 47 -4.32 27.49 -19.85
C PRO A 47 -5.22 26.39 -20.44
N GLU A 48 -4.96 25.96 -21.66
CA GLU A 48 -5.71 24.90 -22.34
C GLU A 48 -5.26 23.49 -21.94
N ALA A 49 -4.12 23.35 -21.24
CA ALA A 49 -3.59 22.06 -20.86
C ALA A 49 -4.38 21.45 -19.69
N ILE A 50 -4.59 20.13 -19.73
CA ILE A 50 -5.33 19.39 -18.71
C ILE A 50 -4.76 19.57 -17.29
N PHE A 51 -3.45 19.77 -17.16
CA PHE A 51 -2.80 19.99 -15.87
C PHE A 51 -3.27 21.27 -15.19
N ARG A 52 -3.56 22.33 -15.98
CA ARG A 52 -4.11 23.59 -15.47
C ARG A 52 -5.55 23.46 -15.00
N GLN A 53 -6.30 22.53 -15.58
CA GLN A 53 -7.67 22.24 -15.13
C GLN A 53 -7.68 21.43 -13.84
N LEU A 54 -6.69 20.55 -13.63
CA LEU A 54 -6.58 19.73 -12.44
C LEU A 54 -6.04 20.50 -11.24
N GLU A 55 -5.08 21.39 -11.48
CA GLU A 55 -4.45 22.21 -10.44
C GLU A 55 -4.26 23.66 -10.91
N PRO A 56 -5.33 24.44 -10.90
CA PRO A 56 -5.26 25.83 -11.33
C PRO A 56 -4.41 26.64 -10.36
N THR A 57 -3.31 27.18 -10.84
CA THR A 57 -2.49 28.14 -10.10
C THR A 57 -2.93 29.56 -10.46
N LYS A 58 -2.96 30.47 -9.48
CA LYS A 58 -3.29 31.89 -9.70
C LYS A 58 -2.19 32.62 -10.49
N ASP A 59 -0.98 32.14 -10.34
CA ASP A 59 0.21 32.67 -10.99
C ASP A 59 0.65 31.73 -12.12
N HIS A 60 0.74 32.25 -13.33
CA HIS A 60 1.19 31.51 -14.52
C HIS A 60 2.70 31.26 -14.54
N SER A 61 3.47 31.87 -13.63
CA SER A 61 4.92 31.72 -13.55
C SER A 61 5.36 30.43 -12.89
N HIS A 62 4.51 29.82 -12.04
CA HIS A 62 4.79 28.59 -11.31
C HIS A 62 3.78 27.50 -11.64
N SER A 63 4.26 26.26 -11.63
CA SER A 63 3.41 25.08 -11.75
C SER A 63 3.77 24.07 -10.65
N PRO A 64 2.79 23.42 -10.00
CA PRO A 64 3.06 22.33 -9.08
C PRO A 64 3.69 21.11 -9.75
N PHE A 65 3.69 21.09 -11.09
CA PHE A 65 4.32 20.04 -11.90
C PHE A 65 5.72 20.40 -12.39
N ASP A 66 6.28 21.55 -11.97
CA ASP A 66 7.66 21.89 -12.29
C ASP A 66 8.60 20.87 -11.67
N ILE A 67 9.41 20.24 -12.50
CA ILE A 67 10.35 19.20 -12.08
C ILE A 67 11.76 19.77 -12.19
N VAL A 68 12.46 19.77 -11.06
CA VAL A 68 13.90 20.03 -11.03
C VAL A 68 14.61 18.68 -10.99
N LEU A 69 15.26 18.34 -12.09
CA LEU A 69 16.02 17.10 -12.21
C LEU A 69 17.47 17.36 -11.84
N SER A 70 18.01 16.58 -10.91
CA SER A 70 19.43 16.58 -10.60
C SER A 70 20.22 15.91 -11.71
N LYS A 71 21.45 16.39 -11.92
CA LYS A 71 22.46 15.75 -12.77
C LYS A 71 23.35 14.80 -11.97
N SER A 72 23.29 14.84 -10.64
CA SER A 72 23.97 13.96 -9.72
C SER A 72 23.11 12.73 -9.42
N GLY A 73 23.69 11.53 -9.50
CA GLY A 73 22.98 10.29 -9.17
C GLY A 73 22.59 10.17 -7.70
N ASP A 74 23.14 11.00 -6.83
CA ASP A 74 22.90 10.96 -5.39
C ASP A 74 21.58 11.66 -4.98
N ASP A 75 21.03 12.48 -5.84
CA ASP A 75 19.81 13.28 -5.57
C ASP A 75 18.52 12.63 -6.09
N PHE A 76 18.59 11.45 -6.66
CA PHE A 76 17.39 10.76 -7.13
C PHE A 76 16.49 10.36 -5.97
N ALA A 77 15.18 10.62 -6.09
CA ALA A 77 14.19 10.29 -5.08
C ALA A 77 14.21 8.82 -4.65
N VAL A 78 14.62 7.91 -5.54
CA VAL A 78 14.76 6.48 -5.23
C VAL A 78 15.78 6.22 -4.11
N MET A 79 16.78 7.08 -3.94
CA MET A 79 17.79 6.96 -2.87
C MET A 79 17.21 7.24 -1.47
N GLN A 80 16.05 7.88 -1.42
CA GLN A 80 15.35 8.22 -0.15
C GLN A 80 14.09 7.37 0.07
N MET A 81 13.89 6.34 -0.77
CA MET A 81 12.73 5.47 -0.64
C MET A 81 12.95 4.38 0.41
N HIS A 82 11.87 4.02 1.09
CA HIS A 82 11.81 2.87 1.97
C HIS A 82 10.98 1.76 1.32
N PHE A 83 11.44 0.52 1.48
CA PHE A 83 10.74 -0.65 0.97
C PHE A 83 9.89 -1.29 2.06
N LYS A 84 8.67 -1.71 1.70
CA LYS A 84 7.83 -2.51 2.58
C LYS A 84 8.37 -3.94 2.68
N LEU A 85 8.22 -4.54 3.86
CA LEU A 85 8.68 -5.90 4.11
C LEU A 85 7.73 -6.99 3.59
N GLY A 86 6.57 -6.62 3.04
CA GLY A 86 5.60 -7.61 2.56
C GLY A 86 4.48 -6.98 1.75
N LEU A 87 3.48 -7.80 1.42
CA LEU A 87 2.33 -7.41 0.62
C LEU A 87 1.21 -6.87 1.50
N TYR A 88 1.22 -5.58 1.78
CA TYR A 88 0.19 -4.85 2.51
C TYR A 88 0.20 -3.37 2.10
N GLU A 89 -0.90 -2.68 2.28
CA GLU A 89 -0.94 -1.23 2.09
C GLU A 89 -0.12 -0.54 3.20
N HIS A 90 0.73 0.43 2.81
CA HIS A 90 1.74 1.01 3.71
C HIS A 90 1.18 1.71 4.96
N GLN A 91 -0.06 2.23 4.89
CA GLN A 91 -0.73 2.86 6.04
C GLN A 91 -1.07 1.87 7.16
N SER A 92 -1.00 0.55 6.90
CA SER A 92 -1.18 -0.48 7.92
C SER A 92 0.11 -0.84 8.67
N ALA A 93 1.27 -0.34 8.24
CA ALA A 93 2.56 -0.74 8.78
C ALA A 93 2.66 -0.58 10.32
N SER A 94 2.23 0.57 10.85
CA SER A 94 2.25 0.81 12.29
C SER A 94 1.26 -0.08 13.08
N ALA A 95 0.12 -0.43 12.48
CA ALA A 95 -0.81 -1.36 13.10
C ALA A 95 -0.29 -2.81 13.09
N ILE A 96 0.44 -3.19 12.03
CA ILE A 96 1.15 -4.47 11.94
C ILE A 96 2.23 -4.53 13.01
N ASP A 97 3.04 -3.48 13.13
CA ASP A 97 4.10 -3.38 14.13
C ASP A 97 3.52 -3.52 15.55
N GLY A 98 2.45 -2.79 15.85
CA GLY A 98 1.75 -2.91 17.13
C GLY A 98 1.23 -4.32 17.40
N LEU A 99 0.68 -5.02 16.40
CA LEU A 99 0.24 -6.40 16.54
C LEU A 99 1.40 -7.34 16.81
N ILE A 100 2.51 -7.20 16.09
CA ILE A 100 3.71 -8.03 16.26
C ILE A 100 4.33 -7.85 17.64
N ASN A 101 4.40 -6.60 18.13
CA ASN A 101 4.87 -6.31 19.48
C ASN A 101 3.96 -6.93 20.53
N MET A 102 2.64 -6.82 20.39
CA MET A 102 1.68 -7.46 21.29
C MET A 102 1.82 -9.00 21.31
N ILE A 103 2.02 -9.61 20.14
CA ILE A 103 2.25 -11.06 20.05
C ILE A 103 3.55 -11.43 20.76
N SER A 104 4.61 -10.67 20.59
CA SER A 104 5.91 -10.89 21.25
C SER A 104 5.80 -10.76 22.77
N GLU A 105 5.10 -9.74 23.27
CA GLU A 105 5.00 -9.46 24.70
C GLU A 105 3.98 -10.36 25.43
N HIS A 106 2.95 -10.82 24.71
CA HIS A 106 1.81 -11.53 25.27
C HIS A 106 1.49 -12.82 24.51
N THR A 107 2.52 -13.54 24.08
CA THR A 107 2.40 -14.74 23.23
C THR A 107 1.38 -15.75 23.76
N ASP A 108 1.49 -16.14 25.03
CA ASP A 108 0.58 -17.13 25.62
C ASP A 108 -0.86 -16.64 25.73
N ALA A 109 -1.05 -15.34 26.05
CA ALA A 109 -2.40 -14.80 26.17
C ALA A 109 -3.12 -14.67 24.83
N ILE A 110 -2.36 -14.39 23.74
CA ILE A 110 -2.92 -14.17 22.40
C ILE A 110 -3.01 -15.46 21.59
N LEU A 111 -2.00 -16.33 21.69
CA LEU A 111 -1.85 -17.47 20.80
C LEU A 111 -2.19 -18.82 21.48
N ASP A 112 -2.64 -18.81 22.73
CA ASP A 112 -2.97 -20.06 23.44
C ASP A 112 -4.06 -20.86 22.70
N GLY A 113 -3.84 -22.16 22.59
CA GLY A 113 -4.72 -23.06 21.86
C GLY A 113 -4.74 -22.90 20.33
N GLY A 114 -3.98 -21.97 19.76
CA GLY A 114 -3.90 -21.78 18.31
C GLY A 114 -5.21 -21.32 17.64
N ASN A 115 -6.14 -20.78 18.42
CA ASN A 115 -7.45 -20.30 17.95
C ASN A 115 -7.74 -18.89 18.48
N ALA A 116 -8.85 -18.29 18.05
CA ALA A 116 -9.23 -16.93 18.42
C ALA A 116 -10.20 -16.86 19.61
N ASP A 117 -10.43 -17.95 20.34
CA ASP A 117 -11.47 -18.03 21.37
C ASP A 117 -11.21 -17.07 22.56
N ASN A 118 -9.95 -16.74 22.80
CA ASN A 118 -9.53 -15.78 23.82
C ASN A 118 -9.60 -14.32 23.37
N ILE A 119 -9.94 -14.04 22.10
CA ILE A 119 -9.95 -12.69 21.52
C ILE A 119 -11.38 -12.20 21.37
N SER A 120 -11.86 -11.40 22.30
CA SER A 120 -13.21 -10.85 22.24
C SER A 120 -13.36 -9.68 21.25
N LYS A 121 -12.30 -8.90 21.06
CA LYS A 121 -12.33 -7.70 20.21
C LYS A 121 -10.92 -7.23 19.84
N ILE A 122 -10.76 -6.78 18.59
CA ILE A 122 -9.59 -6.04 18.13
C ILE A 122 -10.01 -4.58 17.88
N LYS A 123 -9.35 -3.65 18.55
CA LYS A 123 -9.53 -2.21 18.35
C LYS A 123 -8.24 -1.61 17.81
N ILE A 124 -8.31 -1.03 16.61
CA ILE A 124 -7.17 -0.33 15.98
C ILE A 124 -7.47 1.16 16.04
N THR A 125 -6.61 1.92 16.71
CA THR A 125 -6.63 3.39 16.67
C THR A 125 -5.52 3.84 15.74
N SER A 126 -5.87 4.58 14.70
CA SER A 126 -4.95 5.01 13.64
C SER A 126 -5.18 6.48 13.29
N TYR A 127 -4.27 7.05 12.49
CA TYR A 127 -4.40 8.41 11.98
C TYR A 127 -5.46 8.51 10.88
N GLU A 128 -5.98 9.72 10.66
CA GLU A 128 -7.14 9.95 9.80
C GLU A 128 -7.00 9.38 8.37
N PRO A 129 -5.90 9.60 7.62
CA PRO A 129 -5.78 9.02 6.29
C PRO A 129 -5.83 7.49 6.25
N ALA A 130 -5.26 6.81 7.25
CA ALA A 130 -5.36 5.35 7.34
C ALA A 130 -6.80 4.91 7.63
N TYR A 131 -7.48 5.60 8.56
CA TYR A 131 -8.88 5.32 8.86
C TYR A 131 -9.78 5.56 7.66
N GLY A 132 -9.64 6.69 6.96
CA GLY A 132 -10.50 7.07 5.84
C GLY A 132 -10.23 6.28 4.55
N ILE A 133 -9.02 5.74 4.36
CA ILE A 133 -8.64 5.04 3.12
C ILE A 133 -8.73 3.53 3.29
N ILE A 134 -7.99 2.95 4.23
CA ILE A 134 -7.92 1.48 4.40
C ILE A 134 -8.81 0.96 5.54
N GLY A 135 -9.26 1.83 6.43
CA GLY A 135 -10.29 1.55 7.43
C GLY A 135 -11.72 1.78 6.95
N ASP A 136 -11.90 2.24 5.71
CA ASP A 136 -13.21 2.49 5.07
C ASP A 136 -14.13 1.27 5.24
N PRO A 137 -15.39 1.46 5.73
CA PRO A 137 -16.37 0.39 5.87
C PRO A 137 -16.57 -0.46 4.61
N ALA A 138 -16.45 0.13 3.41
CA ALA A 138 -16.54 -0.60 2.15
C ALA A 138 -15.44 -1.65 1.95
N LYS A 139 -14.33 -1.55 2.69
CA LYS A 139 -13.19 -2.48 2.63
C LYS A 139 -13.15 -3.51 3.76
N ARG A 140 -14.10 -3.46 4.69
CA ARG A 140 -14.13 -4.41 5.82
C ARG A 140 -14.42 -5.84 5.38
N ASN A 141 -15.16 -5.99 4.28
CA ASN A 141 -15.43 -7.28 3.67
C ASN A 141 -14.95 -7.26 2.20
N PRO A 142 -13.65 -7.43 1.95
CA PRO A 142 -13.10 -7.36 0.61
C PRO A 142 -13.55 -8.56 -0.24
N THR A 143 -13.94 -8.28 -1.49
CA THR A 143 -14.31 -9.29 -2.48
C THR A 143 -13.30 -9.43 -3.60
N THR A 144 -12.25 -8.61 -3.58
CA THR A 144 -11.14 -8.68 -4.52
C THR A 144 -9.81 -8.70 -3.77
N ARG A 145 -8.78 -9.28 -4.38
CA ARG A 145 -7.44 -9.28 -3.81
C ARG A 145 -6.93 -7.86 -3.57
N GLN A 146 -7.16 -6.95 -4.51
CA GLN A 146 -6.75 -5.55 -4.38
C GLN A 146 -7.44 -4.83 -3.22
N SER A 147 -8.69 -5.18 -2.94
CA SER A 147 -9.37 -4.65 -1.74
C SER A 147 -8.82 -5.25 -0.46
N ALA A 148 -8.45 -6.53 -0.47
CA ALA A 148 -7.94 -7.23 0.70
C ALA A 148 -6.59 -6.68 1.16
N ASP A 149 -5.63 -6.49 0.25
CA ASP A 149 -4.33 -5.92 0.58
C ASP A 149 -4.36 -4.39 0.88
N HIS A 150 -5.53 -3.76 0.70
CA HIS A 150 -5.84 -2.38 1.06
C HIS A 150 -6.93 -2.28 2.15
N SER A 151 -7.12 -3.32 2.94
CA SER A 151 -8.07 -3.36 4.05
C SER A 151 -7.33 -3.52 5.37
N MET A 152 -7.42 -2.53 6.25
CA MET A 152 -6.81 -2.58 7.59
C MET A 152 -7.29 -3.82 8.36
N VAL A 153 -8.61 -4.06 8.35
CA VAL A 153 -9.23 -5.19 9.06
C VAL A 153 -8.72 -6.51 8.49
N TYR A 154 -8.71 -6.66 7.16
CA TYR A 154 -8.27 -7.90 6.52
C TYR A 154 -6.79 -8.18 6.75
N ILE A 155 -5.92 -7.17 6.60
CA ILE A 155 -4.48 -7.29 6.81
C ILE A 155 -4.19 -7.75 8.24
N ILE A 156 -4.72 -7.06 9.24
CA ILE A 156 -4.48 -7.38 10.66
C ILE A 156 -5.05 -8.75 11.03
N SER A 157 -6.28 -9.05 10.59
CA SER A 157 -6.87 -10.38 10.84
C SER A 157 -6.10 -11.51 10.16
N SER A 158 -5.56 -11.27 8.96
CA SER A 158 -4.77 -12.28 8.25
C SER A 158 -3.43 -12.57 8.93
N ILE A 159 -2.76 -11.54 9.44
CA ILE A 159 -1.51 -11.70 10.20
C ILE A 159 -1.79 -12.44 11.53
N LEU A 160 -2.84 -12.03 12.25
CA LEU A 160 -3.22 -12.71 13.50
C LEU A 160 -3.60 -14.19 13.26
N ARG A 161 -4.40 -14.46 12.22
CA ARG A 161 -4.72 -15.84 11.84
C ARG A 161 -3.46 -16.65 11.54
N LYS A 162 -2.52 -16.08 10.78
CA LYS A 162 -1.24 -16.72 10.46
C LYS A 162 -0.43 -17.01 11.74
N ALA A 163 -0.48 -16.11 12.72
CA ALA A 163 0.17 -16.31 14.02
C ALA A 163 -0.48 -17.43 14.80
N LEU A 164 -1.80 -17.48 14.87
CA LEU A 164 -2.56 -18.54 15.54
C LEU A 164 -2.32 -19.92 14.89
N GLU A 165 -2.35 -20.01 13.56
CA GLU A 165 -2.06 -21.24 12.81
C GLU A 165 -0.63 -21.78 13.08
N LYS A 166 0.28 -20.91 13.48
CA LYS A 166 1.69 -21.19 13.69
C LYS A 166 2.15 -21.03 15.15
N HIS A 167 1.21 -21.01 16.09
CA HIS A 167 1.45 -20.69 17.48
C HIS A 167 2.56 -21.52 18.13
N GLU A 168 2.64 -22.83 17.85
CA GLU A 168 3.68 -23.70 18.37
C GLU A 168 5.09 -23.27 17.94
N ASN A 169 5.22 -22.78 16.72
CA ASN A 169 6.50 -22.31 16.19
C ASN A 169 6.88 -20.94 16.76
N ILE A 170 5.88 -20.10 17.10
CA ILE A 170 6.11 -18.76 17.66
C ILE A 170 6.45 -18.81 19.14
N LYS A 171 5.98 -19.80 19.88
CA LYS A 171 6.34 -20.03 21.29
C LYS A 171 7.82 -20.39 21.51
N ALA A 172 8.52 -20.85 20.48
CA ALA A 172 9.97 -20.91 20.51
C ALA A 172 10.53 -19.48 20.46
N GLU A 173 11.63 -19.19 21.19
CA GLU A 173 12.23 -17.85 21.28
C GLU A 173 12.45 -17.21 19.90
N HIS A 174 11.64 -16.21 19.55
CA HIS A 174 11.76 -15.42 18.32
C HIS A 174 11.99 -13.96 18.66
N THR A 175 12.87 -13.33 17.93
CA THR A 175 13.01 -11.87 17.95
C THR A 175 11.84 -11.19 17.24
N ILE A 176 11.61 -9.91 17.50
CA ILE A 176 10.62 -9.12 16.76
C ILE A 176 10.90 -9.15 15.25
N GLU A 177 12.16 -9.12 14.84
CA GLU A 177 12.56 -9.22 13.44
C GLU A 177 12.17 -10.58 12.82
N ASP A 178 12.33 -11.66 13.56
CA ASP A 178 11.94 -13.01 13.12
C ASP A 178 10.41 -13.11 13.00
N LEU A 179 9.66 -12.54 13.93
CA LEU A 179 8.20 -12.46 13.85
C LEU A 179 7.74 -11.65 12.62
N TRP A 180 8.39 -10.52 12.33
CA TRP A 180 8.13 -9.75 11.12
C TRP A 180 8.34 -10.58 9.86
N LYS A 181 9.45 -11.28 9.72
CA LYS A 181 9.75 -12.15 8.57
C LYS A 181 8.75 -13.31 8.48
N TYR A 182 8.42 -13.90 9.60
CA TYR A 182 7.61 -15.11 9.67
C TYR A 182 6.12 -14.85 9.43
N LEU A 183 5.59 -13.74 9.92
CA LEU A 183 4.17 -13.37 9.81
C LEU A 183 3.86 -12.54 8.58
N MET A 184 4.85 -12.07 7.85
CA MET A 184 4.64 -11.21 6.70
C MET A 184 3.72 -11.84 5.66
N LEU A 185 2.76 -11.04 5.19
CA LEU A 185 1.82 -11.49 4.16
C LEU A 185 2.49 -11.52 2.79
N LEU A 186 2.34 -12.62 2.11
CA LEU A 186 2.82 -12.89 0.76
C LEU A 186 1.62 -13.08 -0.19
N PRO A 187 1.81 -13.05 -1.51
CA PRO A 187 0.72 -13.28 -2.47
C PRO A 187 -0.07 -14.56 -2.19
N VAL A 188 0.58 -15.62 -1.75
CA VAL A 188 -0.04 -16.91 -1.42
C VAL A 188 -1.01 -16.82 -0.22
N ASP A 189 -0.78 -15.91 0.70
CA ASP A 189 -1.64 -15.74 1.88
C ASP A 189 -3.00 -15.13 1.50
N TYR A 190 -3.04 -14.38 0.41
CA TYR A 190 -4.28 -13.82 -0.16
C TYR A 190 -5.03 -14.83 -1.05
N GLY A 191 -4.33 -15.75 -1.70
CA GLY A 191 -4.92 -16.77 -2.57
C GLY A 191 -5.56 -17.96 -1.84
N LYS A 192 -5.27 -18.14 -0.56
CA LYS A 192 -5.82 -19.24 0.27
C LYS A 192 -7.20 -18.97 0.84
N ASN A 193 -7.73 -17.78 0.68
CA ASN A 193 -9.03 -17.40 1.21
C ASN A 193 -10.12 -17.70 0.16
N ALA A 194 -11.15 -18.43 0.58
CA ALA A 194 -12.34 -18.72 -0.22
C ALA A 194 -13.11 -17.48 -0.74
N LEU A 195 -12.68 -16.28 -0.35
CA LEU A 195 -13.23 -15.01 -0.82
C LEU A 195 -12.82 -14.67 -2.26
N PHE A 196 -11.86 -15.40 -2.85
CA PHE A 196 -11.30 -15.09 -4.17
C PHE A 196 -11.42 -16.24 -5.19
N ASN A 197 -12.15 -17.29 -4.83
CA ASN A 197 -12.47 -18.42 -5.71
C ASN A 197 -13.89 -18.29 -6.27
#